data_f43c170354aa4ba4475efd61684e48ab
#
_entry.id   f43c170354aa4ba4475efd61684e48ab
#
_cell.length_a   1.000
_cell.length_b   1.000
_cell.length_c   1.000
_cell.angle_alpha   90.00
_cell.angle_beta   90.00
_cell.angle_gamma   90.00
#
_symmetry.space_group_name_H-M   'P 1'
#
loop_
_entity.id
_entity.type
_entity.pdbx_description
1 polymer ?
#
loop_
_entity_poly.entity_id
_entity_poly.type
_entity_poly.pdbx_seq_one_letter_code
_entity_poly.pdbx_strand_id
1 'polypeptide(L)'
;MVRAPLVNFRRFQITAPWPLVWTVTGLFLLFRSIVAAVRLAVFAVRHWRAWPAVALVLLAVDTYRSHGWWPHLLVMGVLAAAGGVWWWRARESFHRLVVLRAVSVWRRLWVYRRQWHEVMSLCGLVKKYDGGEKLPELLSVRCTYATDELVLRMPKGQNPEVYHKAARDLAYSFGTRHCRVFSGRPAAPHRTGRLAWLLRLVDRVRFRDRPRHVWLRFIRRDPLTRIVKPLPVPARPDFTALPLGLREDLATYCLRLLATHVLIGGATRMGKGSVIWSLLRSLAAGIRSGLVRVWAIDPKGGMELSIGRALFSRYVDDDWHRMADMLDQAVTRMRTRQRALRGKVRVHTPTVDEPLIVIVIDEVAALLAFLPDSDVRQRITQALGLLLTQGAGLGVLVVAATQDPRKEVVSVRDFFPTRIALGLVEKGHVDLILGDGARDRGALADQIPRSAPGVGYVLLDGQPEPARVRFSFIPDDVIRDMAATFPAPPEAQPEPVDTPAPVKPAPTNGNGRHTYRPTPPKQAAPLLPPSLLNALDLNGTTNGSDPR
;
A
#
# COMPACT_ATOMS: atom_id res chain seq x y z
N MET A 1 -78.61 35.29 7.97
CA MET A 1 -77.28 34.89 7.44
C MET A 1 -76.42 34.50 8.61
N VAL A 2 -76.14 33.23 8.75
CA VAL A 2 -75.24 32.71 9.82
C VAL A 2 -73.82 32.96 9.41
N ARG A 3 -73.06 33.73 10.17
CA ARG A 3 -71.66 34.03 9.95
C ARG A 3 -70.82 33.14 10.90
N ALA A 4 -69.89 32.37 10.35
CA ALA A 4 -68.97 31.52 11.12
C ALA A 4 -67.54 32.13 11.16
N PRO A 5 -66.72 31.97 12.22
CA PRO A 5 -65.37 32.49 12.30
C PRO A 5 -64.41 31.68 11.42
N LEU A 6 -63.62 32.33 10.57
CA LEU A 6 -62.70 31.74 9.63
C LEU A 6 -61.34 31.33 10.26
N VAL A 7 -60.83 32.12 11.17
CA VAL A 7 -59.54 31.88 11.85
C VAL A 7 -59.46 32.71 13.16
N ASN A 8 -59.03 32.10 14.24
CA ASN A 8 -58.74 32.81 15.48
C ASN A 8 -57.26 33.33 15.47
N PHE A 9 -57.01 34.48 14.89
CA PHE A 9 -55.80 35.24 15.18
C PHE A 9 -56.04 36.05 16.46
N ARG A 10 -55.10 36.02 17.37
CA ARG A 10 -55.17 36.52 18.78
C ARG A 10 -55.75 37.93 18.98
N ARG A 11 -56.19 38.67 17.94
CA ARG A 11 -56.79 40.03 18.08
C ARG A 11 -57.83 40.46 17.00
N PHE A 12 -58.20 39.58 16.03
CA PHE A 12 -59.22 39.97 15.06
C PHE A 12 -60.16 38.80 14.78
N GLN A 13 -61.44 39.00 15.09
CA GLN A 13 -62.52 38.11 14.63
C GLN A 13 -63.04 38.59 13.28
N ILE A 14 -62.69 37.90 12.20
CA ILE A 14 -63.25 38.16 10.87
C ILE A 14 -64.43 37.27 10.67
N THR A 15 -65.64 37.86 10.53
CA THR A 15 -66.85 37.14 10.19
C THR A 15 -67.01 37.11 8.67
N ALA A 16 -67.03 35.92 8.05
CA ALA A 16 -67.19 35.75 6.61
C ALA A 16 -68.51 35.05 6.28
N PRO A 17 -69.12 35.30 5.11
CA PRO A 17 -70.33 34.57 4.69
C PRO A 17 -70.03 33.09 4.53
N TRP A 18 -70.98 32.24 4.95
CA TRP A 18 -70.89 30.77 5.00
C TRP A 18 -70.30 30.09 3.73
N PRO A 19 -70.62 30.51 2.49
CA PRO A 19 -70.02 29.92 1.29
C PRO A 19 -68.49 30.14 1.21
N LEU A 20 -68.01 31.29 1.68
CA LEU A 20 -66.59 31.66 1.63
C LEU A 20 -65.76 30.85 2.65
N VAL A 21 -66.37 30.48 3.78
CA VAL A 21 -65.80 29.58 4.78
C VAL A 21 -65.58 28.19 4.21
N TRP A 22 -66.58 27.64 3.51
CA TRP A 22 -66.50 26.33 2.88
C TRP A 22 -65.49 26.26 1.74
N THR A 23 -65.39 27.30 0.89
CA THR A 23 -64.41 27.34 -0.18
C THR A 23 -62.99 27.45 0.35
N VAL A 24 -62.73 28.28 1.38
CA VAL A 24 -61.40 28.41 2.00
C VAL A 24 -61.02 27.12 2.75
N THR A 25 -61.95 26.50 3.47
CA THR A 25 -61.71 25.25 4.16
C THR A 25 -61.44 24.10 3.19
N GLY A 26 -62.19 24.04 2.08
CA GLY A 26 -61.99 23.07 1.01
C GLY A 26 -60.62 23.22 0.35
N LEU A 27 -60.24 24.48 0.06
CA LEU A 27 -58.91 24.79 -0.53
C LEU A 27 -57.78 24.44 0.42
N PHE A 28 -57.94 24.71 1.72
CA PHE A 28 -56.99 24.35 2.76
C PHE A 28 -56.84 22.81 2.92
N LEU A 29 -57.93 22.07 2.90
CA LEU A 29 -57.90 20.60 2.92
C LEU A 29 -57.28 20.04 1.65
N LEU A 30 -57.55 20.61 0.47
CA LEU A 30 -56.94 20.21 -0.77
C LEU A 30 -55.41 20.46 -0.74
N PHE A 31 -55.01 21.63 -0.25
CA PHE A 31 -53.59 21.98 -0.09
C PHE A 31 -52.88 20.99 0.88
N ARG A 32 -53.49 20.71 2.04
CA ARG A 32 -52.97 19.70 2.97
C ARG A 32 -52.86 18.33 2.35
N SER A 33 -53.82 17.92 1.55
CA SER A 33 -53.83 16.64 0.83
C SER A 33 -52.71 16.58 -0.20
N ILE A 34 -52.48 17.66 -0.97
CA ILE A 34 -51.37 17.75 -1.93
C ILE A 34 -50.02 17.70 -1.21
N VAL A 35 -49.87 18.46 -0.11
CA VAL A 35 -48.65 18.43 0.68
C VAL A 35 -48.41 17.04 1.29
N ALA A 36 -49.44 16.36 1.76
CA ALA A 36 -49.34 14.99 2.26
C ALA A 36 -48.93 14.01 1.14
N ALA A 37 -49.55 14.12 -0.05
CA ALA A 37 -49.21 13.31 -1.21
C ALA A 37 -47.77 13.52 -1.68
N VAL A 38 -47.31 14.78 -1.73
CA VAL A 38 -45.92 15.10 -2.07
C VAL A 38 -44.95 14.52 -1.01
N ARG A 39 -45.27 14.66 0.28
CA ARG A 39 -44.44 14.07 1.35
C ARG A 39 -44.38 12.55 1.23
N LEU A 40 -45.49 11.90 0.92
CA LEU A 40 -45.56 10.45 0.70
C LEU A 40 -44.74 10.03 -0.53
N ALA A 41 -44.87 10.77 -1.63
CA ALA A 41 -44.07 10.55 -2.84
C ALA A 41 -42.56 10.70 -2.58
N VAL A 42 -42.17 11.77 -1.88
CA VAL A 42 -40.76 11.98 -1.48
C VAL A 42 -40.28 10.87 -0.53
N PHE A 43 -41.12 10.44 0.41
CA PHE A 43 -40.81 9.32 1.28
C PHE A 43 -40.67 8.02 0.49
N ALA A 44 -41.55 7.75 -0.45
CA ALA A 44 -41.54 6.59 -1.33
C ALA A 44 -40.26 6.56 -2.17
N VAL A 45 -39.90 7.67 -2.85
CA VAL A 45 -38.66 7.80 -3.64
C VAL A 45 -37.43 7.68 -2.76
N ARG A 46 -37.45 8.27 -1.57
CA ARG A 46 -36.30 8.20 -0.64
C ARG A 46 -36.05 6.78 -0.11
N HIS A 47 -37.14 5.97 0.01
CA HIS A 47 -37.10 4.60 0.56
C HIS A 47 -37.36 3.54 -0.51
N TRP A 48 -37.16 3.84 -1.81
CA TRP A 48 -37.47 2.92 -2.91
C TRP A 48 -36.86 1.52 -2.73
N ARG A 49 -35.72 1.41 -2.01
CA ARG A 49 -35.07 0.13 -1.68
C ARG A 49 -35.85 -0.73 -0.68
N ALA A 50 -36.78 -0.15 0.06
CA ALA A 50 -37.62 -0.89 1.00
C ALA A 50 -38.84 -1.49 0.31
N TRP A 51 -39.29 -0.95 -0.84
CA TRP A 51 -40.47 -1.39 -1.56
C TRP A 51 -40.44 -2.85 -1.97
N PRO A 52 -39.33 -3.43 -2.46
CA PRO A 52 -39.28 -4.86 -2.75
C PRO A 52 -39.53 -5.72 -1.50
N ALA A 53 -39.01 -5.30 -0.34
CA ALA A 53 -39.24 -6.02 0.91
C ALA A 53 -40.72 -5.90 1.38
N VAL A 54 -41.32 -4.71 1.25
CA VAL A 54 -42.74 -4.48 1.56
C VAL A 54 -43.62 -5.28 0.62
N ALA A 55 -43.34 -5.27 -0.68
CA ALA A 55 -44.09 -6.08 -1.66
C ALA A 55 -44.01 -7.59 -1.35
N LEU A 56 -42.84 -8.06 -0.94
CA LEU A 56 -42.59 -9.45 -0.59
C LEU A 56 -43.36 -9.86 0.69
N VAL A 57 -43.43 -8.96 1.66
CA VAL A 57 -44.25 -9.17 2.88
C VAL A 57 -45.75 -9.18 2.54
N LEU A 58 -46.20 -8.24 1.71
CA LEU A 58 -47.62 -8.21 1.28
C LEU A 58 -48.00 -9.47 0.51
N LEU A 59 -47.11 -9.90 -0.43
CA LEU A 59 -47.32 -11.15 -1.17
C LEU A 59 -47.33 -12.37 -0.23
N ALA A 60 -46.45 -12.40 0.78
CA ALA A 60 -46.44 -13.47 1.77
C ALA A 60 -47.71 -13.48 2.61
N VAL A 61 -48.26 -12.33 3.00
CA VAL A 61 -49.51 -12.23 3.73
C VAL A 61 -50.69 -12.66 2.86
N ASP A 62 -50.72 -12.27 1.59
CA ASP A 62 -51.77 -12.65 0.65
C ASP A 62 -51.75 -14.16 0.35
N THR A 63 -50.55 -14.73 0.10
CA THR A 63 -50.41 -16.19 -0.08
C THR A 63 -50.76 -16.98 1.18
N TYR A 64 -50.47 -16.44 2.39
CA TYR A 64 -50.86 -17.05 3.64
C TYR A 64 -52.38 -17.06 3.81
N ARG A 65 -53.04 -15.96 3.44
CA ARG A 65 -54.51 -15.86 3.53
C ARG A 65 -55.24 -16.76 2.52
N SER A 66 -54.70 -16.93 1.31
CA SER A 66 -55.31 -17.68 0.23
C SER A 66 -55.02 -19.19 0.27
N HIS A 67 -53.79 -19.57 0.68
CA HIS A 67 -53.33 -20.97 0.58
C HIS A 67 -52.78 -21.54 1.91
N GLY A 68 -52.83 -20.77 3.00
CA GLY A 68 -52.30 -21.19 4.29
C GLY A 68 -50.76 -21.17 4.35
N TRP A 69 -50.19 -21.92 5.30
CA TRP A 69 -48.74 -21.86 5.62
C TRP A 69 -47.86 -22.76 4.74
N TRP A 70 -48.40 -23.75 4.05
CA TRP A 70 -47.60 -24.74 3.30
C TRP A 70 -46.79 -24.17 2.13
N PRO A 71 -47.24 -23.13 1.34
CA PRO A 71 -46.41 -22.58 0.29
C PRO A 71 -45.16 -21.90 0.83
N HIS A 72 -45.24 -21.30 2.02
CA HIS A 72 -44.10 -20.66 2.70
C HIS A 72 -43.07 -21.69 3.12
N LEU A 73 -43.49 -22.88 3.61
CA LEU A 73 -42.57 -23.98 3.92
C LEU A 73 -41.92 -24.53 2.66
N LEU A 74 -42.63 -24.64 1.57
CA LEU A 74 -42.07 -25.09 0.29
C LEU A 74 -41.01 -24.11 -0.22
N VAL A 75 -41.30 -22.80 -0.22
CA VAL A 75 -40.34 -21.76 -0.59
C VAL A 75 -39.11 -21.78 0.32
N MET A 76 -39.30 -21.88 1.64
CA MET A 76 -38.21 -22.00 2.60
C MET A 76 -37.38 -23.26 2.37
N GLY A 77 -38.00 -24.39 2.08
CA GLY A 77 -37.36 -25.65 1.74
C GLY A 77 -36.48 -25.53 0.48
N VAL A 78 -37.02 -24.92 -0.59
CA VAL A 78 -36.29 -24.66 -1.84
C VAL A 78 -35.11 -23.72 -1.60
N LEU A 79 -35.31 -22.64 -0.84
CA LEU A 79 -34.23 -21.70 -0.51
C LEU A 79 -33.13 -22.37 0.35
N ALA A 80 -33.55 -23.21 1.31
CA ALA A 80 -32.59 -23.96 2.14
C ALA A 80 -31.80 -24.98 1.31
N ALA A 81 -32.46 -25.72 0.41
CA ALA A 81 -31.83 -26.66 -0.51
C ALA A 81 -30.88 -25.96 -1.48
N ALA A 82 -31.30 -24.85 -2.09
CA ALA A 82 -30.48 -24.03 -2.97
C ALA A 82 -29.25 -23.46 -2.23
N GLY A 83 -29.45 -22.97 -1.00
CA GLY A 83 -28.38 -22.50 -0.11
C GLY A 83 -27.42 -23.63 0.27
N GLY A 84 -27.94 -24.84 0.55
CA GLY A 84 -27.12 -26.02 0.84
C GLY A 84 -26.27 -26.47 -0.35
N VAL A 85 -26.87 -26.53 -1.55
CA VAL A 85 -26.13 -26.84 -2.81
C VAL A 85 -25.07 -25.77 -3.08
N TRP A 86 -25.42 -24.49 -2.91
CA TRP A 86 -24.45 -23.40 -3.07
C TRP A 86 -23.30 -23.50 -2.07
N TRP A 87 -23.61 -23.76 -0.79
CA TRP A 87 -22.58 -23.97 0.25
C TRP A 87 -21.67 -25.15 -0.07
N TRP A 88 -22.22 -26.26 -0.56
CA TRP A 88 -21.45 -27.45 -0.93
C TRP A 88 -20.57 -27.22 -2.15
N ARG A 89 -21.12 -26.63 -3.22
CA ARG A 89 -20.43 -26.46 -4.51
C ARG A 89 -19.47 -25.25 -4.55
N ALA A 90 -19.78 -24.20 -3.81
CA ALA A 90 -19.04 -22.94 -3.86
C ALA A 90 -18.91 -22.30 -2.45
N ARG A 91 -18.33 -23.07 -1.53
CA ARG A 91 -18.21 -22.74 -0.10
C ARG A 91 -17.64 -21.34 0.15
N GLU A 92 -16.61 -20.93 -0.59
CA GLU A 92 -15.98 -19.60 -0.43
C GLU A 92 -16.92 -18.45 -0.81
N SER A 93 -17.67 -18.61 -1.90
CA SER A 93 -18.60 -17.57 -2.35
C SER A 93 -19.78 -17.45 -1.41
N PHE A 94 -20.33 -18.57 -0.94
CA PHE A 94 -21.41 -18.60 0.06
C PHE A 94 -20.95 -17.92 1.37
N HIS A 95 -19.78 -18.29 1.86
CA HIS A 95 -19.23 -17.72 3.08
C HIS A 95 -19.03 -16.21 2.96
N ARG A 96 -18.49 -15.75 1.81
CA ARG A 96 -18.23 -14.33 1.55
C ARG A 96 -19.50 -13.51 1.38
N LEU A 97 -20.51 -14.06 0.71
CA LEU A 97 -21.71 -13.31 0.35
C LEU A 97 -22.86 -13.43 1.36
N VAL A 98 -22.92 -14.53 2.11
CA VAL A 98 -23.99 -14.79 3.08
C VAL A 98 -23.46 -14.63 4.51
N VAL A 99 -22.51 -15.48 4.92
CA VAL A 99 -22.08 -15.55 6.33
C VAL A 99 -21.42 -14.25 6.78
N LEU A 100 -20.44 -13.74 6.02
CA LEU A 100 -19.76 -12.50 6.41
C LEU A 100 -20.66 -11.28 6.38
N ARG A 101 -21.68 -11.26 5.50
CA ARG A 101 -22.69 -10.19 5.51
C ARG A 101 -23.62 -10.29 6.72
N ALA A 102 -24.10 -11.48 7.05
CA ALA A 102 -24.90 -11.70 8.24
C ALA A 102 -24.14 -11.30 9.50
N VAL A 103 -22.87 -11.73 9.64
CA VAL A 103 -21.98 -11.32 10.72
C VAL A 103 -21.79 -9.80 10.77
N SER A 104 -21.65 -9.15 9.61
CA SER A 104 -21.49 -7.69 9.55
C SER A 104 -22.73 -6.94 10.04
N VAL A 105 -23.92 -7.40 9.68
CA VAL A 105 -25.20 -6.84 10.17
C VAL A 105 -25.34 -7.08 11.67
N TRP A 106 -25.10 -8.31 12.12
CA TRP A 106 -25.18 -8.67 13.54
C TRP A 106 -24.22 -7.81 14.39
N ARG A 107 -22.92 -7.74 14.01
CA ARG A 107 -21.94 -6.91 14.74
C ARG A 107 -22.28 -5.42 14.70
N ARG A 108 -22.79 -4.92 13.56
CA ARG A 108 -23.25 -3.54 13.46
C ARG A 108 -24.31 -3.20 14.50
N LEU A 109 -25.30 -4.09 14.69
CA LEU A 109 -26.44 -3.86 15.57
C LEU A 109 -26.10 -4.11 17.04
N TRP A 110 -25.49 -5.27 17.35
CA TRP A 110 -25.31 -5.76 18.72
C TRP A 110 -23.97 -5.36 19.34
N VAL A 111 -22.91 -5.23 18.57
CA VAL A 111 -21.59 -4.85 19.10
C VAL A 111 -21.40 -3.34 18.99
N TYR A 112 -21.39 -2.81 17.75
CA TYR A 112 -21.01 -1.42 17.54
C TYR A 112 -22.11 -0.44 17.90
N ARG A 113 -23.34 -0.59 17.41
CA ARG A 113 -24.41 0.38 17.61
C ARG A 113 -24.85 0.47 19.07
N ARG A 114 -24.86 -0.65 19.79
CA ARG A 114 -25.28 -0.70 21.19
C ARG A 114 -24.34 0.06 22.13
N GLN A 115 -23.03 -0.05 21.92
CA GLN A 115 -22.00 0.56 22.76
C GLN A 115 -21.45 1.86 22.16
N TRP A 116 -22.01 2.32 21.03
CA TRP A 116 -21.41 3.38 20.22
C TRP A 116 -21.26 4.70 20.98
N HIS A 117 -22.34 5.13 21.64
CA HIS A 117 -22.35 6.39 22.38
C HIS A 117 -21.32 6.37 23.52
N GLU A 118 -21.35 5.33 24.32
CA GLU A 118 -20.49 5.15 25.49
C GLU A 118 -19.00 5.13 25.07
N VAL A 119 -18.62 4.27 24.12
CA VAL A 119 -17.25 4.15 23.66
C VAL A 119 -16.75 5.45 23.03
N MET A 120 -17.54 6.12 22.18
CA MET A 120 -17.13 7.38 21.55
C MET A 120 -16.95 8.49 22.59
N SER A 121 -17.76 8.50 23.65
CA SER A 121 -17.64 9.46 24.75
C SER A 121 -16.37 9.21 25.58
N LEU A 122 -16.13 7.97 26.00
CA LEU A 122 -14.97 7.57 26.79
C LEU A 122 -13.64 7.78 26.05
N CYS A 123 -13.64 7.56 24.73
CA CYS A 123 -12.46 7.80 23.88
C CYS A 123 -12.29 9.28 23.48
N GLY A 124 -13.09 10.21 24.00
CA GLY A 124 -12.98 11.65 23.72
C GLY A 124 -13.32 12.05 22.28
N LEU A 125 -14.08 11.22 21.55
CA LEU A 125 -14.45 11.43 20.14
C LEU A 125 -15.79 12.18 19.97
N VAL A 126 -16.42 12.57 21.06
CA VAL A 126 -17.64 13.38 21.07
C VAL A 126 -17.27 14.86 21.05
N LYS A 127 -17.87 15.63 20.16
CA LYS A 127 -17.68 17.09 20.10
C LYS A 127 -18.85 17.78 20.79
N LYS A 128 -18.57 18.48 21.89
CA LYS A 128 -19.56 19.30 22.61
C LYS A 128 -19.65 20.69 21.98
N TYR A 129 -20.86 21.25 21.90
CA TYR A 129 -21.12 22.62 21.45
C TYR A 129 -22.40 23.12 22.16
N ASP A 130 -22.70 24.42 22.11
CA ASP A 130 -23.80 25.05 22.87
C ASP A 130 -25.19 24.46 22.61
N GLY A 131 -25.38 23.74 21.49
CA GLY A 131 -26.64 23.05 21.16
C GLY A 131 -26.65 21.56 21.47
N GLY A 132 -25.66 21.02 22.21
CA GLY A 132 -25.58 19.61 22.60
C GLY A 132 -24.31 18.89 22.17
N GLU A 133 -24.40 17.58 21.93
CA GLU A 133 -23.27 16.72 21.59
C GLU A 133 -23.40 16.17 20.17
N LYS A 134 -22.28 16.13 19.43
CA LYS A 134 -22.19 15.48 18.11
C LYS A 134 -21.24 14.30 18.17
N LEU A 135 -21.79 13.11 17.86
CA LEU A 135 -21.03 11.87 17.75
C LEU A 135 -20.60 11.60 16.30
N PRO A 136 -19.52 10.86 16.10
CA PRO A 136 -19.21 10.26 14.82
C PRO A 136 -20.33 9.31 14.35
N GLU A 137 -20.78 9.48 13.11
CA GLU A 137 -21.86 8.68 12.54
C GLU A 137 -21.32 7.38 11.96
N LEU A 138 -21.82 6.22 12.42
CA LEU A 138 -21.44 4.92 11.88
C LEU A 138 -22.19 4.64 10.56
N LEU A 139 -21.51 4.78 9.43
CA LEU A 139 -22.10 4.63 8.10
C LEU A 139 -22.19 3.15 7.68
N SER A 140 -21.10 2.40 7.81
CA SER A 140 -21.06 0.99 7.42
C SER A 140 -20.14 0.17 8.30
N VAL A 141 -20.45 -1.12 8.42
CA VAL A 141 -19.60 -2.14 9.04
C VAL A 141 -19.44 -3.28 8.05
N ARG A 142 -18.21 -3.70 7.81
CA ARG A 142 -17.85 -4.86 7.00
C ARG A 142 -16.95 -5.76 7.81
N CYS A 143 -17.35 -7.00 7.99
CA CYS A 143 -16.57 -7.99 8.72
C CYS A 143 -15.90 -8.96 7.76
N THR A 144 -14.67 -9.29 8.05
CA THR A 144 -13.95 -10.44 7.52
C THR A 144 -13.75 -11.46 8.64
N TYR A 145 -13.03 -12.55 8.38
CA TYR A 145 -12.65 -13.52 9.42
C TYR A 145 -11.80 -12.93 10.53
N ALA A 146 -10.95 -11.98 10.19
CA ALA A 146 -9.91 -11.44 11.05
C ALA A 146 -10.15 -9.99 11.45
N THR A 147 -10.85 -9.22 10.61
CA THR A 147 -10.96 -7.77 10.75
C THR A 147 -12.38 -7.29 10.59
N ASP A 148 -12.71 -6.20 11.29
CA ASP A 148 -13.95 -5.44 11.10
C ASP A 148 -13.58 -4.06 10.56
N GLU A 149 -14.07 -3.70 9.39
CA GLU A 149 -13.89 -2.38 8.78
C GLU A 149 -15.14 -1.52 9.02
N LEU A 150 -14.94 -0.40 9.67
CA LEU A 150 -15.98 0.59 9.94
C LEU A 150 -15.71 1.85 9.13
N VAL A 151 -16.76 2.41 8.55
CA VAL A 151 -16.69 3.73 7.91
C VAL A 151 -17.49 4.69 8.76
N LEU A 152 -16.85 5.76 9.18
CA LEU A 152 -17.42 6.80 10.01
C LEU A 152 -17.50 8.12 9.27
N ARG A 153 -18.51 8.92 9.59
CA ARG A 153 -18.55 10.34 9.25
C ARG A 153 -18.18 11.16 10.47
N MET A 154 -17.06 11.88 10.38
CA MET A 154 -16.59 12.75 11.44
C MET A 154 -17.53 13.95 11.66
N PRO A 155 -17.79 14.37 12.91
CA PRO A 155 -18.40 15.67 13.22
C PRO A 155 -17.61 16.83 12.59
N LYS A 156 -18.26 17.98 12.39
CA LYS A 156 -17.56 19.21 12.00
C LYS A 156 -16.57 19.62 13.10
N GLY A 157 -15.36 20.00 12.73
CA GLY A 157 -14.30 20.42 13.65
C GLY A 157 -13.46 19.27 14.23
N GLN A 158 -13.56 18.05 13.68
CA GLN A 158 -12.62 16.96 13.95
C GLN A 158 -11.77 16.66 12.69
N ASN A 159 -10.55 16.17 12.93
CA ASN A 159 -9.62 15.68 11.92
C ASN A 159 -9.31 14.19 12.16
N PRO A 160 -8.73 13.46 11.21
CA PRO A 160 -8.37 12.05 11.35
C PRO A 160 -7.35 11.78 12.48
N GLU A 161 -6.50 12.74 12.81
CA GLU A 161 -5.45 12.59 13.84
C GLU A 161 -6.02 12.30 15.23
N VAL A 162 -7.22 12.85 15.55
CA VAL A 162 -7.90 12.56 16.82
C VAL A 162 -8.22 11.06 16.91
N TYR A 163 -8.61 10.43 15.79
CA TYR A 163 -8.88 9.00 15.75
C TYR A 163 -7.60 8.17 15.81
N HIS A 164 -6.49 8.64 15.24
CA HIS A 164 -5.19 7.98 15.36
C HIS A 164 -4.73 7.92 16.82
N LYS A 165 -4.89 9.02 17.56
CA LYS A 165 -4.56 9.08 19.00
C LYS A 165 -5.45 8.15 19.82
N ALA A 166 -6.75 8.08 19.52
CA ALA A 166 -7.72 7.24 20.21
C ALA A 166 -7.71 5.77 19.74
N ALA A 167 -6.91 5.39 18.74
CA ALA A 167 -6.96 4.07 18.13
C ALA A 167 -6.73 2.91 19.11
N ARG A 168 -5.84 3.10 20.09
CA ARG A 168 -5.54 2.10 21.11
C ARG A 168 -6.75 1.89 22.04
N ASP A 169 -7.33 2.98 22.51
CA ASP A 169 -8.47 2.96 23.44
C ASP A 169 -9.72 2.38 22.76
N LEU A 170 -9.93 2.74 21.49
CA LEU A 170 -10.98 2.14 20.65
C LEU A 170 -10.81 0.63 20.51
N ALA A 171 -9.57 0.15 20.32
CA ALA A 171 -9.29 -1.27 20.19
C ALA A 171 -9.67 -2.02 21.48
N TYR A 172 -9.25 -1.53 22.62
CA TYR A 172 -9.57 -2.13 23.93
C TYR A 172 -11.07 -2.06 24.23
N SER A 173 -11.72 -0.93 23.98
CA SER A 173 -13.15 -0.73 24.27
C SER A 173 -14.04 -1.71 23.46
N PHE A 174 -13.66 -2.04 22.22
CA PHE A 174 -14.38 -3.03 21.40
C PHE A 174 -13.84 -4.47 21.53
N GLY A 175 -12.92 -4.75 22.46
CA GLY A 175 -12.35 -6.08 22.68
C GLY A 175 -11.59 -6.61 21.47
N THR A 176 -10.83 -5.74 20.79
CA THR A 176 -10.02 -6.08 19.62
C THR A 176 -8.53 -5.90 19.91
N ARG A 177 -7.66 -6.60 19.17
CA ARG A 177 -6.22 -6.52 19.41
C ARG A 177 -5.62 -5.18 19.02
N HIS A 178 -6.04 -4.65 17.87
CA HIS A 178 -5.55 -3.38 17.33
C HIS A 178 -6.67 -2.68 16.56
N CYS A 179 -6.63 -1.35 16.55
CA CYS A 179 -7.42 -0.50 15.66
C CYS A 179 -6.46 0.28 14.76
N ARG A 180 -6.70 0.25 13.46
CA ARG A 180 -6.00 1.07 12.47
C ARG A 180 -6.94 2.11 11.91
N VAL A 181 -6.43 3.31 11.77
CA VAL A 181 -7.18 4.46 11.26
C VAL A 181 -6.62 4.80 9.88
N PHE A 182 -7.50 5.07 8.94
CA PHE A 182 -7.14 5.51 7.60
C PHE A 182 -7.91 6.79 7.28
N SER A 183 -7.19 7.83 6.87
CA SER A 183 -7.77 9.12 6.46
C SER A 183 -8.43 9.06 5.09
N GLY A 184 -8.02 8.11 4.25
CA GLY A 184 -8.60 7.79 2.96
C GLY A 184 -9.10 6.34 2.89
N ARG A 185 -9.70 5.96 1.78
CA ARG A 185 -10.11 4.57 1.57
C ARG A 185 -8.88 3.66 1.52
N PRO A 186 -8.79 2.64 2.38
CA PRO A 186 -7.72 1.65 2.26
C PRO A 186 -7.68 1.07 0.84
N ALA A 187 -6.46 0.92 0.29
CA ALA A 187 -6.30 0.39 -1.06
C ALA A 187 -7.10 -0.90 -1.26
N ALA A 188 -7.96 -0.92 -2.27
CA ALA A 188 -8.75 -2.11 -2.59
C ALA A 188 -7.80 -3.25 -2.99
N PRO A 189 -8.12 -4.52 -2.63
CA PRO A 189 -7.32 -5.66 -3.06
C PRO A 189 -7.24 -5.70 -4.59
N HIS A 190 -6.06 -6.04 -5.11
CA HIS A 190 -5.86 -6.16 -6.56
C HIS A 190 -6.79 -7.26 -7.10
N ARG A 191 -7.79 -6.87 -7.86
CA ARG A 191 -8.75 -7.80 -8.44
C ARG A 191 -8.29 -8.15 -9.86
N THR A 192 -8.04 -9.42 -10.08
CA THR A 192 -7.78 -10.01 -11.40
C THR A 192 -9.04 -10.69 -11.92
N GLY A 193 -9.26 -10.70 -13.23
CA GLY A 193 -10.39 -11.38 -13.88
C GLY A 193 -11.18 -10.50 -14.84
N ARG A 194 -11.96 -11.15 -15.75
CA ARG A 194 -12.72 -10.49 -16.83
C ARG A 194 -13.67 -9.37 -16.38
N LEU A 195 -14.22 -9.45 -15.16
CA LEU A 195 -15.14 -8.47 -14.57
C LEU A 195 -14.46 -7.46 -13.62
N ALA A 196 -13.14 -7.50 -13.48
CA ALA A 196 -12.41 -6.64 -12.54
C ALA A 196 -12.60 -5.14 -12.86
N TRP A 197 -12.68 -4.77 -14.12
CA TRP A 197 -12.91 -3.40 -14.55
C TRP A 197 -14.30 -2.87 -14.14
N LEU A 198 -15.34 -3.69 -14.30
CA LEU A 198 -16.72 -3.33 -13.93
C LEU A 198 -16.83 -3.14 -12.41
N LEU A 199 -16.21 -4.05 -11.65
CA LEU A 199 -16.18 -3.95 -10.19
C LEU A 199 -15.39 -2.75 -9.70
N ARG A 200 -14.30 -2.36 -10.42
CA ARG A 200 -13.55 -1.12 -10.15
C ARG A 200 -14.38 0.13 -10.44
N LEU A 201 -15.16 0.11 -11.52
CA LEU A 201 -16.06 1.22 -11.88
C LEU A 201 -17.16 1.40 -10.83
N VAL A 202 -17.83 0.30 -10.45
CA VAL A 202 -18.86 0.31 -9.38
C VAL A 202 -18.27 0.78 -8.05
N ASP A 203 -17.07 0.32 -7.70
CA ASP A 203 -16.38 0.76 -6.48
C ASP A 203 -16.01 2.25 -6.55
N ARG A 204 -15.59 2.77 -7.71
CA ARG A 204 -15.26 4.19 -7.90
C ARG A 204 -16.49 5.10 -7.75
N VAL A 205 -17.63 4.70 -8.31
CA VAL A 205 -18.90 5.45 -8.20
C VAL A 205 -19.50 5.38 -6.81
N ARG A 206 -19.45 4.20 -6.18
CA ARG A 206 -20.09 3.95 -4.88
C ARG A 206 -19.35 4.55 -3.69
N PHE A 207 -18.02 4.73 -3.81
CA PHE A 207 -17.15 5.16 -2.71
C PHE A 207 -16.29 6.35 -3.14
N ARG A 208 -16.95 7.46 -3.48
CA ARG A 208 -16.26 8.74 -3.65
C ARG A 208 -15.62 9.13 -2.32
N ASP A 209 -14.31 9.37 -2.30
CA ASP A 209 -13.64 9.87 -1.12
C ASP A 209 -14.28 11.20 -0.70
N ARG A 210 -14.72 11.24 0.54
CA ARG A 210 -15.33 12.42 1.13
C ARG A 210 -14.43 12.88 2.29
N PRO A 211 -14.02 14.15 2.35
CA PRO A 211 -13.05 14.64 3.33
C PRO A 211 -13.41 14.37 4.80
N ARG A 212 -14.69 14.13 5.09
CA ARG A 212 -15.19 13.86 6.45
C ARG A 212 -15.37 12.37 6.76
N HIS A 213 -14.89 11.48 5.90
CA HIS A 213 -14.94 10.05 6.17
C HIS A 213 -13.61 9.56 6.72
N VAL A 214 -13.67 8.74 7.77
CA VAL A 214 -12.54 8.03 8.34
C VAL A 214 -12.87 6.53 8.36
N TRP A 215 -11.88 5.70 8.05
CA TRP A 215 -12.00 4.25 8.08
C TRP A 215 -11.27 3.72 9.29
N LEU A 216 -11.96 2.90 10.10
CA LEU A 216 -11.37 2.18 11.21
C LEU A 216 -11.34 0.69 10.87
N ARG A 217 -10.18 0.06 10.99
CA ARG A 217 -10.01 -1.39 10.83
C ARG A 217 -9.65 -1.99 12.18
N PHE A 218 -10.57 -2.70 12.78
CA PHE A 218 -10.36 -3.44 14.02
C PHE A 218 -9.85 -4.83 13.69
N ILE A 219 -8.72 -5.21 14.28
CA ILE A 219 -8.09 -6.53 14.12
C ILE A 219 -8.48 -7.40 15.30
N ARG A 220 -9.38 -8.37 15.09
CA ARG A 220 -9.85 -9.30 16.12
C ARG A 220 -8.93 -10.50 16.27
N ARG A 221 -8.49 -11.04 15.15
CA ARG A 221 -7.50 -12.13 15.07
C ARG A 221 -6.39 -11.66 14.15
N ASP A 222 -5.15 -11.83 14.57
CA ASP A 222 -4.03 -11.49 13.71
C ASP A 222 -3.87 -12.59 12.64
N PRO A 223 -4.24 -12.33 11.38
CA PRO A 223 -4.14 -13.32 10.31
C PRO A 223 -2.68 -13.56 9.89
N LEU A 224 -1.78 -12.63 10.26
CA LEU A 224 -0.38 -12.69 9.89
C LEU A 224 0.48 -13.50 10.89
N THR A 225 -0.13 -14.19 11.85
CA THR A 225 0.59 -15.11 12.75
C THR A 225 1.03 -16.40 12.06
N ARG A 226 0.32 -16.83 11.01
CA ARG A 226 0.64 -18.04 10.26
C ARG A 226 1.62 -17.72 9.13
N ILE A 227 2.61 -18.60 8.94
CA ILE A 227 3.56 -18.53 7.82
C ILE A 227 2.77 -18.54 6.50
N VAL A 228 3.08 -17.59 5.63
CA VAL A 228 2.52 -17.54 4.28
C VAL A 228 3.37 -18.49 3.41
N LYS A 229 2.72 -19.49 2.83
CA LYS A 229 3.36 -20.43 1.90
C LYS A 229 3.81 -19.71 0.62
N PRO A 230 4.76 -20.28 -0.14
CA PRO A 230 5.17 -19.74 -1.43
C PRO A 230 3.97 -19.48 -2.34
N LEU A 231 3.81 -18.25 -2.81
CA LEU A 231 2.76 -17.90 -3.76
C LEU A 231 3.07 -18.51 -5.14
N PRO A 232 2.04 -18.77 -5.98
CA PRO A 232 2.27 -19.27 -7.34
C PRO A 232 3.14 -18.31 -8.14
N VAL A 233 4.04 -18.85 -8.98
CA VAL A 233 4.80 -18.05 -9.95
C VAL A 233 3.84 -17.54 -11.03
N PRO A 234 3.74 -16.21 -11.26
CA PRO A 234 2.92 -15.70 -12.35
C PRO A 234 3.47 -16.13 -13.70
N ALA A 235 2.60 -16.58 -14.61
CA ALA A 235 3.03 -16.98 -15.97
C ALA A 235 3.67 -15.81 -16.76
N ARG A 236 3.22 -14.59 -16.47
CA ARG A 236 3.85 -13.32 -16.91
C ARG A 236 3.89 -12.37 -15.72
N PRO A 237 5.05 -11.83 -15.36
CA PRO A 237 5.14 -10.87 -14.26
C PRO A 237 4.44 -9.56 -14.63
N ASP A 238 3.53 -9.12 -13.78
CA ASP A 238 3.00 -7.76 -13.82
C ASP A 238 3.85 -6.88 -12.90
N PHE A 239 4.78 -6.12 -13.48
CA PHE A 239 5.71 -5.27 -12.72
C PHE A 239 5.01 -4.15 -11.93
N THR A 240 3.72 -3.93 -12.18
CA THR A 240 2.91 -2.98 -11.39
C THR A 240 2.22 -3.64 -10.20
N ALA A 241 2.21 -4.99 -10.12
CA ALA A 241 1.50 -5.74 -9.10
C ALA A 241 2.09 -7.14 -8.84
N LEU A 242 3.34 -7.22 -8.42
CA LEU A 242 4.03 -8.47 -8.09
C LEU A 242 3.52 -9.05 -6.76
N PRO A 243 2.97 -10.27 -6.71
CA PRO A 243 2.46 -10.88 -5.49
C PRO A 243 3.59 -11.32 -4.58
N LEU A 244 3.73 -10.73 -3.38
CA LEU A 244 4.81 -11.03 -2.44
C LEU A 244 4.36 -11.67 -1.13
N GLY A 245 3.09 -11.56 -0.75
CA GLY A 245 2.63 -12.03 0.54
C GLY A 245 1.15 -11.74 0.79
N LEU A 246 0.75 -11.70 2.05
CA LEU A 246 -0.62 -11.40 2.46
C LEU A 246 -0.68 -10.15 3.34
N ARG A 247 -1.71 -9.37 3.15
CA ARG A 247 -2.07 -8.24 4.01
C ARG A 247 -2.89 -8.72 5.22
N GLU A 248 -3.05 -7.86 6.21
CA GLU A 248 -3.87 -8.14 7.40
C GLU A 248 -5.37 -8.36 7.12
N ASP A 249 -5.87 -8.01 5.94
CA ASP A 249 -7.22 -8.33 5.46
C ASP A 249 -7.28 -9.65 4.66
N LEU A 250 -6.19 -10.43 4.65
CA LEU A 250 -5.97 -11.65 3.88
C LEU A 250 -5.96 -11.46 2.35
N ALA A 251 -6.00 -10.23 1.88
CA ALA A 251 -5.76 -9.95 0.48
C ALA A 251 -4.27 -10.14 0.15
N THR A 252 -3.99 -10.59 -1.07
CA THR A 252 -2.62 -10.67 -1.57
C THR A 252 -2.00 -9.27 -1.58
N TYR A 253 -0.83 -9.14 -0.97
CA TYR A 253 -0.02 -7.96 -1.09
C TYR A 253 0.75 -8.01 -2.40
N CYS A 254 0.56 -7.00 -3.24
CA CYS A 254 1.26 -6.86 -4.50
C CYS A 254 2.16 -5.62 -4.45
N LEU A 255 3.44 -5.81 -4.78
CA LEU A 255 4.43 -4.75 -4.89
C LEU A 255 4.44 -4.17 -6.31
N ARG A 256 4.43 -2.86 -6.43
CA ARG A 256 4.76 -2.18 -7.69
C ARG A 256 6.28 -2.04 -7.76
N LEU A 257 6.90 -2.72 -8.72
CA LEU A 257 8.35 -2.65 -8.94
C LEU A 257 8.70 -1.71 -10.10
N LEU A 258 7.82 -1.58 -11.09
CA LEU A 258 8.08 -0.74 -12.26
C LEU A 258 8.32 0.72 -11.86
N ALA A 259 9.42 1.26 -12.30
CA ALA A 259 9.86 2.64 -12.06
C ALA A 259 9.99 3.02 -10.57
N THR A 260 10.44 2.07 -9.71
CA THR A 260 10.72 2.34 -8.30
C THR A 260 11.91 1.55 -7.79
N HIS A 261 12.53 2.04 -6.73
CA HIS A 261 13.56 1.33 -5.95
C HIS A 261 12.96 0.85 -4.64
N VAL A 262 13.50 -0.22 -4.07
CA VAL A 262 12.96 -0.85 -2.85
C VAL A 262 14.04 -0.94 -1.78
N LEU A 263 13.79 -0.38 -0.60
CA LEU A 263 14.62 -0.55 0.60
C LEU A 263 13.92 -1.49 1.58
N ILE A 264 14.65 -2.50 2.06
CA ILE A 264 14.17 -3.49 3.01
C ILE A 264 14.99 -3.36 4.30
N GLY A 265 14.41 -2.77 5.34
CA GLY A 265 15.01 -2.69 6.66
C GLY A 265 14.48 -3.75 7.61
N GLY A 266 15.37 -4.34 8.42
CA GLY A 266 14.93 -5.30 9.42
C GLY A 266 16.09 -5.91 10.19
N ALA A 267 15.88 -6.20 11.47
CA ALA A 267 16.86 -6.84 12.32
C ALA A 267 17.24 -8.24 11.80
N THR A 268 18.31 -8.80 12.34
CA THR A 268 18.76 -10.16 12.02
C THR A 268 17.66 -11.18 12.27
N ARG A 269 17.46 -12.12 11.35
CA ARG A 269 16.44 -13.20 11.41
C ARG A 269 14.98 -12.71 11.36
N MET A 270 14.71 -11.43 11.02
CA MET A 270 13.34 -10.92 10.88
C MET A 270 12.74 -11.15 9.49
N GLY A 271 13.41 -11.88 8.59
CA GLY A 271 12.85 -12.34 7.32
C GLY A 271 13.13 -11.45 6.12
N LYS A 272 14.29 -10.76 6.07
CA LYS A 272 14.74 -10.02 4.87
C LYS A 272 14.78 -10.94 3.64
N GLY A 273 15.34 -12.15 3.79
CA GLY A 273 15.35 -13.17 2.73
C GLY A 273 13.95 -13.51 2.23
N SER A 274 12.91 -13.55 3.11
CA SER A 274 11.53 -13.79 2.66
C SER A 274 11.03 -12.73 1.68
N VAL A 275 11.43 -11.46 1.86
CA VAL A 275 11.06 -10.37 0.93
C VAL A 275 11.79 -10.55 -0.40
N ILE A 276 13.10 -10.75 -0.35
CA ILE A 276 13.96 -10.92 -1.54
C ILE A 276 13.48 -12.14 -2.35
N TRP A 277 13.35 -13.31 -1.72
CA TRP A 277 12.97 -14.54 -2.40
C TRP A 277 11.53 -14.54 -2.91
N SER A 278 10.59 -13.89 -2.21
CA SER A 278 9.23 -13.73 -2.73
C SER A 278 9.18 -12.80 -3.95
N LEU A 279 10.04 -11.77 -3.98
CA LEU A 279 10.19 -10.91 -5.14
C LEU A 279 10.79 -11.67 -6.33
N LEU A 280 11.90 -12.38 -6.13
CA LEU A 280 12.55 -13.19 -7.16
C LEU A 280 11.59 -14.26 -7.71
N ARG A 281 10.79 -14.88 -6.84
CA ARG A 281 9.75 -15.82 -7.24
C ARG A 281 8.68 -15.20 -8.13
N SER A 282 8.25 -13.99 -7.83
CA SER A 282 7.29 -13.26 -8.67
C SER A 282 7.87 -12.84 -10.02
N LEU A 283 9.19 -12.73 -10.12
CA LEU A 283 9.92 -12.39 -11.34
C LEU A 283 10.40 -13.63 -12.14
N ALA A 284 10.32 -14.85 -11.58
CA ALA A 284 10.99 -16.04 -12.10
C ALA A 284 10.67 -16.33 -13.59
N ALA A 285 9.40 -16.25 -13.99
CA ALA A 285 9.03 -16.43 -15.41
C ALA A 285 9.61 -15.33 -16.32
N GLY A 286 9.71 -14.10 -15.83
CA GLY A 286 10.36 -12.98 -16.52
C GLY A 286 11.88 -13.15 -16.63
N ILE A 287 12.51 -13.74 -15.61
CA ILE A 287 13.94 -14.07 -15.61
C ILE A 287 14.21 -15.11 -16.70
N ARG A 288 13.50 -16.23 -16.70
CA ARG A 288 13.65 -17.29 -17.70
C ARG A 288 13.44 -16.80 -19.13
N SER A 289 12.46 -15.92 -19.35
CA SER A 289 12.17 -15.38 -20.69
C SER A 289 13.14 -14.29 -21.15
N GLY A 290 14.09 -13.87 -20.32
CA GLY A 290 15.02 -12.77 -20.61
C GLY A 290 14.41 -11.36 -20.49
N LEU A 291 13.15 -11.25 -20.07
CA LEU A 291 12.48 -9.96 -19.87
C LEU A 291 13.00 -9.21 -18.64
N VAL A 292 13.56 -9.95 -17.66
CA VAL A 292 14.18 -9.44 -16.44
C VAL A 292 15.57 -10.03 -16.31
N ARG A 293 16.53 -9.18 -16.01
CA ARG A 293 17.90 -9.58 -15.62
C ARG A 293 18.14 -9.20 -14.18
N VAL A 294 18.49 -10.18 -13.36
CA VAL A 294 18.81 -9.97 -11.96
C VAL A 294 20.33 -9.95 -11.80
N TRP A 295 20.84 -8.85 -11.25
CA TRP A 295 22.24 -8.70 -10.85
C TRP A 295 22.29 -8.73 -9.33
N ALA A 296 22.95 -9.72 -8.76
CA ALA A 296 22.94 -9.93 -7.31
C ALA A 296 24.31 -9.67 -6.70
N ILE A 297 24.31 -8.92 -5.59
CA ILE A 297 25.48 -8.61 -4.77
C ILE A 297 25.20 -9.12 -3.36
N ASP A 298 26.02 -10.08 -2.90
CA ASP A 298 25.94 -10.64 -1.55
C ASP A 298 27.26 -10.39 -0.79
N PRO A 299 27.41 -9.24 -0.13
CA PRO A 299 28.67 -8.85 0.52
C PRO A 299 28.97 -9.66 1.79
N LYS A 300 28.15 -10.67 2.11
CA LYS A 300 28.35 -11.59 3.24
C LYS A 300 28.89 -12.95 2.80
N GLY A 301 29.60 -13.00 1.67
CA GLY A 301 30.21 -14.23 1.16
C GLY A 301 29.18 -15.25 0.65
N GLY A 302 28.08 -14.76 0.04
CA GLY A 302 27.12 -15.61 -0.63
C GLY A 302 26.14 -16.39 0.27
N MET A 303 26.12 -16.13 1.55
CA MET A 303 25.34 -16.93 2.52
C MET A 303 23.83 -16.86 2.29
N GLU A 304 23.32 -15.77 1.72
CA GLU A 304 21.88 -15.57 1.52
C GLU A 304 21.45 -15.86 0.08
N LEU A 305 22.24 -15.44 -0.92
CA LEU A 305 21.82 -15.43 -2.32
C LEU A 305 22.40 -16.59 -3.16
N SER A 306 23.50 -17.21 -2.76
CA SER A 306 24.17 -18.27 -3.55
C SER A 306 23.29 -19.47 -3.88
N ILE A 307 22.34 -19.80 -3.00
CA ILE A 307 21.40 -20.93 -3.17
C ILE A 307 20.55 -20.82 -4.44
N GLY A 308 20.29 -19.59 -4.91
CA GLY A 308 19.54 -19.31 -6.14
C GLY A 308 20.39 -18.79 -7.29
N ARG A 309 21.69 -19.09 -7.31
CA ARG A 309 22.67 -18.57 -8.27
C ARG A 309 22.21 -18.61 -9.73
N ALA A 310 21.53 -19.68 -10.15
CA ALA A 310 21.09 -19.83 -11.53
C ALA A 310 20.00 -18.83 -11.97
N LEU A 311 19.36 -18.12 -11.02
CA LEU A 311 18.41 -17.02 -11.33
C LEU A 311 19.11 -15.72 -11.70
N PHE A 312 20.40 -15.58 -11.44
CA PHE A 312 21.11 -14.32 -11.59
C PHE A 312 21.90 -14.29 -12.89
N SER A 313 21.67 -13.27 -13.72
CA SER A 313 22.47 -13.00 -14.90
C SER A 313 23.91 -12.61 -14.50
N ARG A 314 24.05 -11.94 -13.36
CA ARG A 314 25.33 -11.58 -12.74
C ARG A 314 25.25 -11.78 -11.24
N TYR A 315 26.38 -12.19 -10.65
CA TYR A 315 26.49 -12.43 -9.23
C TYR A 315 27.91 -12.20 -8.72
N VAL A 316 28.04 -11.45 -7.63
CA VAL A 316 29.32 -11.20 -6.96
C VAL A 316 29.10 -11.27 -5.44
N ASP A 317 29.95 -12.05 -4.74
CA ASP A 317 29.90 -12.26 -3.30
C ASP A 317 31.25 -12.18 -2.59
N ASP A 318 32.35 -12.11 -3.32
CA ASP A 318 33.69 -12.33 -2.81
C ASP A 318 34.66 -11.14 -2.98
N ASP A 319 34.37 -10.19 -3.88
CA ASP A 319 35.28 -9.11 -4.24
C ASP A 319 34.59 -7.73 -4.32
N TRP A 320 35.06 -6.81 -3.53
CA TRP A 320 34.54 -5.44 -3.45
C TRP A 320 34.74 -4.65 -4.75
N HIS A 321 35.88 -4.85 -5.44
CA HIS A 321 36.16 -4.21 -6.74
C HIS A 321 35.17 -4.71 -7.79
N ARG A 322 34.93 -6.02 -7.85
CA ARG A 322 33.93 -6.62 -8.76
C ARG A 322 32.51 -6.15 -8.46
N MET A 323 32.18 -5.91 -7.18
CA MET A 323 30.88 -5.33 -6.79
C MET A 323 30.77 -3.89 -7.31
N ALA A 324 31.82 -3.09 -7.18
CA ALA A 324 31.88 -1.74 -7.72
C ALA A 324 31.79 -1.74 -9.25
N ASP A 325 32.52 -2.61 -9.93
CA ASP A 325 32.49 -2.77 -11.39
C ASP A 325 31.09 -3.13 -11.90
N MET A 326 30.38 -4.01 -11.19
CA MET A 326 28.99 -4.36 -11.52
C MET A 326 28.07 -3.14 -11.44
N LEU A 327 28.20 -2.30 -10.42
CA LEU A 327 27.40 -1.09 -10.28
C LEU A 327 27.73 -0.05 -11.35
N ASP A 328 29.01 0.13 -11.70
CA ASP A 328 29.43 1.04 -12.77
C ASP A 328 28.93 0.57 -14.15
N GLN A 329 28.92 -0.73 -14.39
CA GLN A 329 28.33 -1.30 -15.59
C GLN A 329 26.80 -1.04 -15.63
N ALA A 330 26.11 -1.10 -14.48
CA ALA A 330 24.71 -0.72 -14.39
C ALA A 330 24.48 0.76 -14.72
N VAL A 331 25.34 1.65 -14.22
CA VAL A 331 25.34 3.08 -14.57
C VAL A 331 25.56 3.28 -16.07
N THR A 332 26.50 2.55 -16.65
CA THR A 332 26.79 2.62 -18.09
C THR A 332 25.60 2.17 -18.92
N ARG A 333 24.96 1.06 -18.58
CA ARG A 333 23.71 0.57 -19.21
C ARG A 333 22.58 1.59 -19.07
N MET A 334 22.41 2.14 -17.88
CA MET A 334 21.43 3.20 -17.61
C MET A 334 21.63 4.41 -18.52
N ARG A 335 22.89 4.91 -18.64
CA ARG A 335 23.23 6.07 -19.49
C ARG A 335 23.01 5.80 -20.97
N THR A 336 23.35 4.59 -21.45
CA THR A 336 23.10 4.17 -22.84
C THR A 336 21.60 4.19 -23.12
N ARG A 337 20.81 3.60 -22.24
CA ARG A 337 19.34 3.59 -22.35
C ARG A 337 18.75 4.99 -22.30
N GLN A 338 19.29 5.85 -21.43
CA GLN A 338 18.87 7.25 -21.33
C GLN A 338 19.06 7.99 -22.67
N ARG A 339 20.20 7.80 -23.34
CA ARG A 339 20.45 8.41 -24.67
C ARG A 339 19.46 7.88 -25.72
N ALA A 340 19.17 6.58 -25.71
CA ALA A 340 18.25 5.94 -26.67
C ALA A 340 16.79 6.38 -26.48
N LEU A 341 16.35 6.64 -25.23
CA LEU A 341 14.98 7.00 -24.89
C LEU A 341 14.73 8.52 -24.86
N ARG A 342 15.79 9.34 -24.86
CA ARG A 342 15.69 10.81 -24.81
C ARG A 342 14.78 11.34 -25.93
N GLY A 343 13.78 12.14 -25.56
CA GLY A 343 12.82 12.72 -26.50
C GLY A 343 11.75 11.76 -27.04
N LYS A 344 11.79 10.46 -26.70
CA LYS A 344 10.84 9.46 -27.18
C LYS A 344 9.84 9.03 -26.12
N VAL A 345 10.33 8.53 -24.95
CA VAL A 345 9.50 8.03 -23.86
C VAL A 345 10.08 8.42 -22.50
N ARG A 346 9.20 8.53 -21.49
CA ARG A 346 9.60 8.90 -20.12
C ARG A 346 9.89 7.71 -19.23
N VAL A 347 9.29 6.56 -19.52
CA VAL A 347 9.42 5.34 -18.73
C VAL A 347 9.73 4.18 -19.66
N HIS A 348 10.77 3.44 -19.31
CA HIS A 348 11.19 2.25 -20.02
C HIS A 348 10.11 1.15 -19.96
N THR A 349 9.85 0.51 -21.10
CA THR A 349 9.01 -0.68 -21.18
C THR A 349 9.92 -1.89 -21.40
N PRO A 350 9.97 -2.86 -20.48
CA PRO A 350 10.85 -4.02 -20.59
C PRO A 350 10.52 -4.89 -21.80
N THR A 351 11.54 -5.25 -22.57
CA THR A 351 11.52 -6.22 -23.65
C THR A 351 12.64 -7.23 -23.47
N VAL A 352 12.72 -8.28 -24.29
CA VAL A 352 13.81 -9.25 -24.22
C VAL A 352 15.14 -8.62 -24.65
N ASP A 353 15.11 -7.73 -25.64
CA ASP A 353 16.30 -7.01 -26.12
C ASP A 353 16.75 -5.93 -25.13
N GLU A 354 15.79 -5.27 -24.50
CA GLU A 354 16.01 -4.23 -23.48
C GLU A 354 15.31 -4.63 -22.16
N PRO A 355 15.89 -5.60 -21.41
CA PRO A 355 15.25 -6.16 -20.23
C PRO A 355 15.24 -5.18 -19.04
N LEU A 356 14.31 -5.41 -18.12
CA LEU A 356 14.35 -4.80 -16.80
C LEU A 356 15.57 -5.32 -16.05
N ILE A 357 16.43 -4.43 -15.58
CA ILE A 357 17.59 -4.79 -14.73
C ILE A 357 17.19 -4.56 -13.28
N VAL A 358 17.28 -5.62 -12.47
CA VAL A 358 16.99 -5.57 -11.03
C VAL A 358 18.26 -5.92 -10.28
N ILE A 359 18.85 -4.92 -9.62
CA ILE A 359 20.06 -5.07 -8.81
C ILE A 359 19.61 -5.42 -7.39
N VAL A 360 19.92 -6.61 -6.91
CA VAL A 360 19.59 -7.09 -5.56
C VAL A 360 20.83 -7.04 -4.70
N ILE A 361 20.76 -6.35 -3.55
CA ILE A 361 21.87 -6.19 -2.59
C ILE A 361 21.38 -6.71 -1.23
N ASP A 362 21.96 -7.81 -0.72
CA ASP A 362 21.54 -8.42 0.55
C ASP A 362 21.84 -7.55 1.76
N GLU A 363 22.95 -6.80 1.76
CA GLU A 363 23.30 -5.88 2.84
C GLU A 363 24.02 -4.64 2.29
N VAL A 364 23.25 -3.58 2.06
CA VAL A 364 23.82 -2.35 1.49
C VAL A 364 24.72 -1.61 2.49
N ALA A 365 24.51 -1.80 3.78
CA ALA A 365 25.37 -1.22 4.82
C ALA A 365 26.83 -1.72 4.73
N ALA A 366 27.03 -2.97 4.33
CA ALA A 366 28.36 -3.53 4.12
C ALA A 366 29.13 -2.77 3.03
N LEU A 367 28.44 -2.33 1.99
CA LEU A 367 29.03 -1.59 0.86
C LEU A 367 29.27 -0.11 1.19
N LEU A 368 28.40 0.51 1.98
CA LEU A 368 28.41 1.97 2.20
C LEU A 368 29.20 2.38 3.45
N ALA A 369 29.16 1.57 4.52
CA ALA A 369 29.75 1.94 5.80
C ALA A 369 30.92 1.06 6.23
N PHE A 370 30.88 -0.24 5.95
CA PHE A 370 31.81 -1.20 6.53
C PHE A 370 32.90 -1.69 5.57
N LEU A 371 32.94 -1.17 4.36
CA LEU A 371 33.97 -1.50 3.38
C LEU A 371 35.29 -0.81 3.76
N PRO A 372 36.42 -1.56 3.88
CA PRO A 372 37.70 -1.00 4.35
C PRO A 372 38.30 0.01 3.37
N ASP A 373 38.17 -0.28 2.06
CA ASP A 373 38.75 0.58 0.99
C ASP A 373 37.83 1.80 0.76
N SER A 374 38.37 2.99 1.05
CA SER A 374 37.68 4.27 0.93
C SER A 374 37.32 4.61 -0.51
N ASP A 375 38.23 4.30 -1.47
CA ASP A 375 38.06 4.67 -2.87
C ASP A 375 36.96 3.80 -3.52
N VAL A 376 36.99 2.50 -3.24
CA VAL A 376 35.96 1.57 -3.68
C VAL A 376 34.59 1.93 -3.05
N ARG A 377 34.59 2.29 -1.76
CA ARG A 377 33.36 2.74 -1.07
C ARG A 377 32.79 4.01 -1.69
N GLN A 378 33.64 5.01 -1.98
CA GLN A 378 33.21 6.23 -2.64
C GLN A 378 32.64 5.96 -4.04
N ARG A 379 33.31 5.12 -4.81
CA ARG A 379 32.87 4.68 -6.14
C ARG A 379 31.49 4.01 -6.09
N ILE A 380 31.30 3.07 -5.17
CA ILE A 380 29.99 2.40 -4.94
C ILE A 380 28.92 3.41 -4.55
N THR A 381 29.24 4.33 -3.62
CA THR A 381 28.27 5.36 -3.17
C THR A 381 27.82 6.25 -4.32
N GLN A 382 28.75 6.69 -5.17
CA GLN A 382 28.44 7.50 -6.35
C GLN A 382 27.59 6.72 -7.37
N ALA A 383 27.95 5.47 -7.66
CA ALA A 383 27.20 4.63 -8.58
C ALA A 383 25.77 4.39 -8.08
N LEU A 384 25.59 4.04 -6.81
CA LEU A 384 24.27 3.88 -6.20
C LEU A 384 23.47 5.19 -6.20
N GLY A 385 24.10 6.32 -5.89
CA GLY A 385 23.45 7.64 -5.96
C GLY A 385 22.90 7.94 -7.35
N LEU A 386 23.67 7.66 -8.41
CA LEU A 386 23.22 7.83 -9.80
C LEU A 386 22.09 6.87 -10.17
N LEU A 387 22.21 5.59 -9.81
CA LEU A 387 21.18 4.58 -10.08
C LEU A 387 19.87 4.91 -9.39
N LEU A 388 19.92 5.29 -8.11
CA LEU A 388 18.74 5.61 -7.31
C LEU A 388 18.04 6.89 -7.76
N THR A 389 18.76 7.86 -8.28
CA THR A 389 18.18 9.14 -8.74
C THR A 389 17.66 9.09 -10.17
N GLN A 390 18.25 8.26 -11.04
CA GLN A 390 17.95 8.26 -12.48
C GLN A 390 17.48 6.90 -13.03
N GLY A 391 17.81 5.80 -12.37
CA GLY A 391 17.61 4.44 -12.89
C GLY A 391 16.16 4.00 -12.99
N ALA A 392 15.29 4.44 -12.06
CA ALA A 392 13.92 3.94 -11.93
C ALA A 392 13.12 4.06 -13.24
N GLY A 393 13.08 5.25 -13.84
CA GLY A 393 12.39 5.49 -15.10
C GLY A 393 13.04 4.81 -16.31
N LEU A 394 14.33 4.46 -16.19
CA LEU A 394 15.12 3.82 -17.25
C LEU A 394 15.16 2.29 -17.14
N GLY A 395 14.39 1.70 -16.21
CA GLY A 395 14.31 0.25 -16.04
C GLY A 395 15.58 -0.38 -15.45
N VAL A 396 16.34 0.37 -14.65
CA VAL A 396 17.44 -0.12 -13.81
C VAL A 396 17.07 0.12 -12.36
N LEU A 397 16.69 -0.93 -11.66
CA LEU A 397 16.07 -0.85 -10.33
C LEU A 397 17.02 -1.42 -9.28
N VAL A 398 17.02 -0.82 -8.10
CA VAL A 398 17.78 -1.30 -6.94
C VAL A 398 16.82 -1.80 -5.88
N VAL A 399 17.05 -3.01 -5.41
CA VAL A 399 16.38 -3.65 -4.28
C VAL A 399 17.47 -3.94 -3.25
N ALA A 400 17.53 -3.14 -2.21
CA ALA A 400 18.58 -3.22 -1.21
C ALA A 400 18.01 -3.59 0.16
N ALA A 401 18.67 -4.51 0.86
CA ALA A 401 18.35 -4.81 2.24
C ALA A 401 19.41 -4.21 3.19
N THR A 402 18.98 -3.88 4.42
CA THR A 402 19.86 -3.42 5.49
C THR A 402 19.37 -3.89 6.86
N GLN A 403 20.30 -4.12 7.76
CA GLN A 403 20.04 -4.38 9.17
C GLN A 403 20.09 -3.09 10.00
N ASP A 404 20.94 -2.17 9.63
CA ASP A 404 21.13 -0.88 10.29
C ASP A 404 20.66 0.27 9.37
N PRO A 405 19.58 0.95 9.71
CA PRO A 405 19.01 2.01 8.88
C PRO A 405 19.54 3.41 9.19
N ARG A 406 20.52 3.56 10.07
CA ARG A 406 21.04 4.88 10.44
C ARG A 406 21.63 5.60 9.24
N LYS A 407 21.57 6.93 9.23
CA LYS A 407 22.01 7.76 8.09
C LYS A 407 23.51 7.62 7.84
N GLU A 408 24.28 7.48 8.90
CA GLU A 408 25.72 7.26 8.87
C GLU A 408 26.08 5.93 8.19
N VAL A 409 25.14 4.96 8.23
CA VAL A 409 25.31 3.62 7.67
C VAL A 409 24.70 3.51 6.26
N VAL A 410 23.51 4.09 6.05
CA VAL A 410 22.82 4.07 4.74
C VAL A 410 22.48 5.49 4.32
N SER A 411 23.49 6.20 3.82
CA SER A 411 23.38 7.61 3.39
C SER A 411 22.39 7.82 2.25
N VAL A 412 22.18 6.81 1.40
CA VAL A 412 21.31 6.86 0.21
C VAL A 412 19.86 6.43 0.47
N ARG A 413 19.47 6.13 1.71
CA ARG A 413 18.14 5.58 2.05
C ARG A 413 16.95 6.43 1.58
N ASP A 414 17.13 7.75 1.55
CA ASP A 414 16.06 8.69 1.22
C ASP A 414 15.70 8.69 -0.28
N PHE A 415 16.54 8.08 -1.11
CA PHE A 415 16.28 7.91 -2.54
C PHE A 415 15.46 6.65 -2.89
N PHE A 416 15.02 5.88 -1.90
CA PHE A 416 14.15 4.73 -2.12
C PHE A 416 12.67 5.11 -1.92
N PRO A 417 11.85 5.17 -2.99
CA PRO A 417 10.43 5.50 -2.89
C PRO A 417 9.61 4.43 -2.19
N THR A 418 9.93 3.15 -2.40
CA THR A 418 9.27 2.04 -1.74
C THR A 418 10.12 1.51 -0.59
N ARG A 419 9.54 1.49 0.61
CA ARG A 419 10.25 1.14 1.82
C ARG A 419 9.49 0.08 2.61
N ILE A 420 10.23 -0.92 3.09
CA ILE A 420 9.72 -2.07 3.84
C ILE A 420 10.45 -2.13 5.17
N ALA A 421 9.73 -2.04 6.29
CA ALA A 421 10.27 -2.24 7.62
C ALA A 421 9.76 -3.57 8.18
N LEU A 422 10.62 -4.55 8.31
CA LEU A 422 10.38 -5.79 9.05
C LEU A 422 10.53 -5.54 10.55
N GLY A 423 10.56 -6.59 11.38
CA GLY A 423 10.80 -6.41 12.81
C GLY A 423 12.11 -5.67 13.08
N LEU A 424 12.03 -4.61 13.86
CA LEU A 424 13.13 -3.74 14.27
C LEU A 424 13.28 -3.76 15.78
N VAL A 425 14.47 -3.44 16.29
CA VAL A 425 14.74 -3.46 17.73
C VAL A 425 14.35 -2.11 18.36
N GLU A 426 14.69 -1.01 17.69
CA GLU A 426 14.53 0.34 18.21
C GLU A 426 13.33 1.06 17.58
N LYS A 427 12.63 1.84 18.39
CA LYS A 427 11.47 2.65 17.94
C LYS A 427 11.87 3.65 16.85
N GLY A 428 13.01 4.32 17.03
CA GLY A 428 13.53 5.30 16.06
C GLY A 428 13.86 4.72 14.70
N HIS A 429 14.27 3.45 14.64
CA HIS A 429 14.58 2.78 13.39
C HIS A 429 13.38 2.65 12.45
N VAL A 430 12.14 2.65 12.99
CA VAL A 430 10.92 2.60 12.17
C VAL A 430 10.81 3.84 11.29
N ASP A 431 10.98 5.02 11.89
CA ASP A 431 10.91 6.28 11.15
C ASP A 431 12.13 6.48 10.23
N LEU A 432 13.30 5.95 10.62
CA LEU A 432 14.48 5.95 9.76
C LEU A 432 14.27 5.13 8.46
N ILE A 433 13.55 4.02 8.52
CA ILE A 433 13.22 3.23 7.32
C ILE A 433 12.05 3.82 6.57
N LEU A 434 10.91 4.03 7.25
CA LEU A 434 9.63 4.34 6.59
C LEU A 434 9.39 5.83 6.39
N GLY A 435 10.25 6.68 6.92
CA GLY A 435 10.09 8.14 6.93
C GLY A 435 9.39 8.65 8.19
N ASP A 436 9.62 9.93 8.46
CA ASP A 436 9.21 10.58 9.71
C ASP A 436 7.72 10.42 10.02
N GLY A 437 7.42 10.10 11.28
CA GLY A 437 6.07 9.90 11.79
C GLY A 437 5.37 8.64 11.26
N ALA A 438 6.05 7.74 10.56
CA ALA A 438 5.46 6.48 10.09
C ALA A 438 4.98 5.61 11.26
N ARG A 439 5.73 5.61 12.36
CA ARG A 439 5.37 4.91 13.58
C ARG A 439 4.08 5.45 14.19
N ASP A 440 3.90 6.76 14.24
CA ASP A 440 2.69 7.41 14.75
C ASP A 440 1.49 7.15 13.83
N ARG A 441 1.72 6.97 12.53
CA ARG A 441 0.71 6.51 11.57
C ARG A 441 0.42 5.01 11.64
N GLY A 442 0.98 4.29 12.62
CA GLY A 442 0.66 2.91 12.95
C GLY A 442 1.63 1.86 12.39
N ALA A 443 2.83 2.22 11.97
CA ALA A 443 3.89 1.27 11.61
C ALA A 443 4.63 0.78 12.85
N LEU A 444 4.08 -0.17 13.58
CA LEU A 444 4.64 -0.69 14.82
C LEU A 444 5.65 -1.82 14.55
N ALA A 445 6.68 -1.54 13.73
CA ALA A 445 7.68 -2.54 13.36
C ALA A 445 8.58 -2.94 14.54
N ASP A 446 8.76 -2.05 15.52
CA ASP A 446 9.44 -2.30 16.79
C ASP A 446 8.68 -3.28 17.73
N GLN A 447 7.39 -3.54 17.46
CA GLN A 447 6.56 -4.45 18.24
C GLN A 447 6.33 -5.81 17.56
N ILE A 448 6.96 -6.05 16.41
CA ILE A 448 6.87 -7.36 15.73
C ILE A 448 7.70 -8.37 16.52
N PRO A 449 7.08 -9.45 17.05
CA PRO A 449 7.81 -10.43 17.83
C PRO A 449 8.79 -11.23 16.95
N ARG A 450 9.90 -11.67 17.53
CA ARG A 450 10.90 -12.52 16.85
C ARG A 450 10.34 -13.85 16.33
N SER A 451 9.22 -14.31 16.88
CA SER A 451 8.49 -15.49 16.43
C SER A 451 7.67 -15.27 15.14
N ALA A 452 7.61 -14.05 14.64
CA ALA A 452 6.86 -13.70 13.42
C ALA A 452 7.77 -13.12 12.30
N PRO A 453 8.81 -13.85 11.86
CA PRO A 453 9.65 -13.39 10.77
C PRO A 453 8.83 -13.23 9.49
N GLY A 454 9.24 -12.28 8.63
CA GLY A 454 8.54 -11.95 7.40
C GLY A 454 7.30 -11.08 7.59
N VAL A 455 6.92 -10.74 8.82
CA VAL A 455 5.92 -9.68 9.07
C VAL A 455 6.62 -8.33 9.02
N GLY A 456 5.99 -7.36 8.37
CA GLY A 456 6.52 -6.01 8.26
C GLY A 456 5.47 -4.99 7.88
N TYR A 457 5.93 -3.76 7.72
CA TYR A 457 5.16 -2.63 7.26
C TYR A 457 5.75 -2.10 5.96
N VAL A 458 4.89 -1.74 5.03
CA VAL A 458 5.29 -1.20 3.73
C VAL A 458 4.71 0.19 3.58
N LEU A 459 5.56 1.15 3.23
CA LEU A 459 5.16 2.47 2.80
C LEU A 459 5.49 2.60 1.31
N LEU A 460 4.47 2.87 0.52
CA LEU A 460 4.59 3.17 -0.90
C LEU A 460 4.61 4.68 -1.08
N ASP A 461 5.36 5.16 -2.07
CA ASP A 461 5.36 6.57 -2.43
C ASP A 461 3.93 7.07 -2.71
N GLY A 462 3.58 8.22 -2.13
CA GLY A 462 2.23 8.80 -2.22
C GLY A 462 1.15 8.14 -1.35
N GLN A 463 1.51 7.16 -0.49
CA GLN A 463 0.59 6.56 0.48
C GLN A 463 1.00 6.92 1.91
N PRO A 464 0.18 7.69 2.65
CA PRO A 464 0.54 8.15 4.00
C PRO A 464 0.48 7.04 5.06
N GLU A 465 -0.40 6.04 4.89
CA GLU A 465 -0.58 4.99 5.88
C GLU A 465 0.19 3.71 5.51
N PRO A 466 1.04 3.21 6.44
CA PRO A 466 1.76 1.97 6.23
C PRO A 466 0.82 0.76 6.18
N ALA A 467 1.01 -0.14 5.22
CA ALA A 467 0.30 -1.41 5.15
C ALA A 467 1.07 -2.50 5.92
N ARG A 468 0.39 -3.24 6.81
CA ARG A 468 0.99 -4.39 7.48
C ARG A 468 0.85 -5.64 6.61
N VAL A 469 1.96 -6.34 6.38
CA VAL A 469 2.08 -7.45 5.44
C VAL A 469 2.86 -8.60 6.10
N ARG A 470 2.58 -9.84 5.75
CA ARG A 470 3.49 -10.96 5.91
C ARG A 470 3.92 -11.46 4.55
N PHE A 471 5.23 -11.41 4.28
CA PHE A 471 5.83 -11.91 3.07
C PHE A 471 5.83 -13.44 3.06
N SER A 472 5.74 -14.05 1.87
CA SER A 472 5.78 -15.49 1.74
C SER A 472 7.17 -16.01 2.08
N PHE A 473 7.19 -17.08 2.89
CA PHE A 473 8.42 -17.79 3.21
C PHE A 473 8.72 -18.78 2.08
N ILE A 474 9.91 -18.66 1.50
CA ILE A 474 10.37 -19.55 0.44
C ILE A 474 11.47 -20.44 1.05
N PRO A 475 11.22 -21.72 1.29
CA PRO A 475 12.23 -22.65 1.80
C PRO A 475 13.34 -22.90 0.79
N ASP A 476 14.49 -23.38 1.25
CA ASP A 476 15.69 -23.58 0.44
C ASP A 476 15.51 -24.60 -0.68
N ASP A 477 14.74 -25.65 -0.45
CA ASP A 477 14.35 -26.62 -1.47
C ASP A 477 13.56 -25.97 -2.60
N VAL A 478 12.59 -25.14 -2.26
CA VAL A 478 11.77 -24.38 -3.22
C VAL A 478 12.61 -23.34 -3.99
N ILE A 479 13.64 -22.75 -3.33
CA ILE A 479 14.57 -21.83 -4.02
C ILE A 479 15.39 -22.62 -5.06
N ARG A 480 15.94 -23.79 -4.71
CA ARG A 480 16.69 -24.63 -5.64
C ARG A 480 15.84 -25.09 -6.83
N ASP A 481 14.61 -25.53 -6.57
CA ASP A 481 13.66 -25.94 -7.62
C ASP A 481 13.33 -24.77 -8.54
N MET A 482 13.13 -23.59 -7.98
CA MET A 482 12.87 -22.38 -8.75
C MET A 482 14.09 -21.99 -9.60
N ALA A 483 15.30 -22.06 -9.04
CA ALA A 483 16.53 -21.76 -9.77
C ALA A 483 16.78 -22.75 -10.91
N ALA A 484 16.47 -24.03 -10.71
CA ALA A 484 16.55 -25.04 -11.77
C ALA A 484 15.48 -24.88 -12.85
N THR A 485 14.26 -24.48 -12.45
CA THR A 485 13.12 -24.34 -13.38
C THR A 485 13.18 -23.05 -14.21
N PHE A 486 13.70 -21.96 -13.65
CA PHE A 486 13.71 -20.63 -14.25
C PHE A 486 15.12 -20.01 -14.32
N PRO A 487 16.13 -20.73 -14.87
CA PRO A 487 17.48 -20.17 -14.95
C PRO A 487 17.51 -18.90 -15.80
N ALA A 488 18.36 -17.96 -15.40
CA ALA A 488 18.62 -16.76 -16.20
C ALA A 488 19.32 -17.15 -17.52
N PRO A 489 18.91 -16.57 -18.66
CA PRO A 489 19.67 -16.72 -19.90
C PRO A 489 21.10 -16.18 -19.71
N PRO A 490 22.11 -16.80 -20.35
CA PRO A 490 23.47 -16.29 -20.30
C PRO A 490 23.51 -14.84 -20.81
N GLU A 491 24.14 -13.98 -20.06
CA GLU A 491 24.41 -12.60 -20.48
C GLU A 491 25.79 -12.56 -21.15
N ALA A 492 25.86 -12.06 -22.37
CA ALA A 492 27.16 -11.81 -23.01
C ALA A 492 27.97 -10.89 -22.08
N GLN A 493 29.10 -11.38 -21.62
CA GLN A 493 30.02 -10.52 -20.87
C GLN A 493 30.41 -9.37 -21.80
N PRO A 494 30.37 -8.10 -21.35
CA PRO A 494 30.99 -7.05 -22.15
C PRO A 494 32.44 -7.45 -22.37
N GLU A 495 32.86 -7.47 -23.64
CA GLU A 495 34.28 -7.59 -23.95
C GLU A 495 35.04 -6.58 -23.08
N PRO A 496 36.18 -6.96 -22.49
CA PRO A 496 37.02 -5.99 -21.79
C PRO A 496 37.21 -4.84 -22.76
N VAL A 497 36.82 -3.65 -22.35
CA VAL A 497 37.17 -2.44 -23.11
C VAL A 497 38.71 -2.43 -23.10
N ASP A 498 39.32 -2.72 -24.24
CA ASP A 498 40.75 -2.59 -24.41
C ASP A 498 41.13 -1.22 -23.90
N THR A 499 41.77 -1.19 -22.73
CA THR A 499 42.39 0.00 -22.23
C THR A 499 43.41 0.36 -23.28
N PRO A 500 43.33 1.51 -23.96
CA PRO A 500 44.33 1.85 -24.96
C PRO A 500 45.70 1.72 -24.31
N ALA A 501 46.53 0.87 -24.90
CA ALA A 501 47.89 0.64 -24.41
C ALA A 501 48.58 1.98 -24.16
N PRO A 502 49.31 2.13 -23.06
CA PRO A 502 50.01 3.37 -22.77
C PRO A 502 50.84 3.74 -24.01
N VAL A 503 50.51 4.88 -24.60
CA VAL A 503 51.27 5.44 -25.76
C VAL A 503 52.70 5.58 -25.32
N LYS A 504 53.60 4.73 -25.89
CA LYS A 504 55.04 4.88 -25.69
C LYS A 504 55.44 6.28 -26.14
N PRO A 505 56.15 7.04 -25.33
CA PRO A 505 56.60 8.36 -25.74
C PRO A 505 57.49 8.21 -26.98
N ALA A 506 57.20 9.01 -28.01
CA ALA A 506 58.03 9.07 -29.22
C ALA A 506 59.48 9.49 -28.85
N PRO A 507 60.49 8.95 -29.56
CA PRO A 507 61.88 9.31 -29.29
C PRO A 507 62.13 10.82 -29.56
N THR A 508 62.55 11.54 -28.55
CA THR A 508 62.93 12.95 -28.64
C THR A 508 64.26 13.08 -29.39
N ASN A 509 64.21 13.58 -30.62
CA ASN A 509 65.35 14.14 -31.28
C ASN A 509 65.65 15.51 -30.63
N GLY A 510 66.83 15.65 -30.09
CA GLY A 510 67.31 16.85 -29.42
C GLY A 510 67.45 18.05 -30.34
N ASN A 511 67.15 19.18 -29.78
CA ASN A 511 67.57 20.58 -29.96
C ASN A 511 66.35 21.50 -30.13
N GLY A 512 66.13 22.32 -29.11
CA GLY A 512 65.20 23.44 -29.16
C GLY A 512 64.72 23.86 -27.76
N ARG A 513 65.47 24.81 -27.15
CA ARG A 513 65.03 25.49 -25.93
C ARG A 513 63.68 26.21 -26.18
N HIS A 514 62.64 25.70 -25.66
CA HIS A 514 61.38 26.45 -25.38
C HIS A 514 60.98 26.19 -23.95
N THR A 515 60.99 27.24 -23.14
CA THR A 515 60.45 27.25 -21.78
C THR A 515 58.93 27.07 -21.82
N TYR A 516 58.46 25.85 -21.57
CA TYR A 516 57.07 25.56 -21.39
C TYR A 516 56.66 25.79 -19.93
N ARG A 517 55.79 26.77 -19.70
CA ARG A 517 55.13 27.01 -18.41
C ARG A 517 53.91 26.09 -18.33
N PRO A 518 53.84 25.09 -17.44
CA PRO A 518 52.69 24.22 -17.38
C PRO A 518 51.48 25.00 -16.87
N THR A 519 50.38 24.97 -17.63
CA THR A 519 49.08 25.39 -17.18
C THR A 519 48.54 24.30 -16.21
N PRO A 520 48.00 24.68 -15.05
CA PRO A 520 47.46 23.69 -14.13
C PRO A 520 46.29 22.93 -14.78
N PRO A 521 46.12 21.64 -14.49
CA PRO A 521 45.03 20.84 -15.06
C PRO A 521 43.67 21.45 -14.67
N LYS A 522 42.81 21.65 -15.65
CA LYS A 522 41.38 21.99 -15.41
C LYS A 522 40.80 20.90 -14.50
N GLN A 523 40.43 21.28 -13.30
CA GLN A 523 39.66 20.41 -12.40
C GLN A 523 38.44 19.86 -13.17
N ALA A 524 38.35 18.56 -13.24
CA ALA A 524 37.12 17.90 -13.74
C ALA A 524 35.94 18.37 -12.91
N ALA A 525 34.89 18.84 -13.57
CA ALA A 525 33.68 19.24 -12.90
C ALA A 525 33.16 18.06 -12.07
N PRO A 526 32.70 18.29 -10.84
CA PRO A 526 32.14 17.21 -10.00
C PRO A 526 30.97 16.54 -10.70
N LEU A 527 30.96 15.22 -10.67
CA LEU A 527 29.91 14.38 -11.32
C LEU A 527 28.50 14.56 -10.73
N LEU A 528 28.39 15.24 -9.59
CA LEU A 528 27.13 15.50 -8.89
C LEU A 528 26.95 17.02 -8.65
N PRO A 529 25.73 17.54 -8.72
CA PRO A 529 25.46 18.93 -8.38
C PRO A 529 25.75 19.20 -6.90
N PRO A 530 26.16 20.43 -6.53
CA PRO A 530 26.55 20.80 -5.17
C PRO A 530 25.51 20.49 -4.09
N SER A 531 24.22 20.52 -4.44
CA SER A 531 23.11 20.17 -3.55
C SER A 531 23.10 18.70 -3.11
N LEU A 532 23.63 17.80 -3.94
CA LEU A 532 23.74 16.37 -3.63
C LEU A 532 25.01 16.04 -2.82
N LEU A 533 26.09 16.77 -3.03
CA LEU A 533 27.31 16.62 -2.24
C LEU A 533 27.09 17.05 -0.78
N ASN A 534 26.32 18.10 -0.54
CA ASN A 534 25.95 18.55 0.81
C ASN A 534 24.97 17.57 1.51
N ALA A 535 24.13 16.87 0.74
CA ALA A 535 23.22 15.87 1.28
C ALA A 535 23.92 14.56 1.68
N LEU A 536 25.09 14.29 1.11
CA LEU A 536 25.86 13.07 1.38
C LEU A 536 26.92 13.24 2.48
N ASP A 537 27.07 14.46 3.05
CA ASP A 537 27.96 14.80 4.18
C ASP A 537 29.41 14.30 4.01
N LEU A 538 29.94 14.41 2.78
CA LEU A 538 31.26 13.91 2.43
C LEU A 538 32.42 14.87 2.81
N ASN A 539 32.07 16.04 3.44
CA ASN A 539 33.05 16.98 3.99
C ASN A 539 33.01 16.97 5.52
N GLY A 540 33.67 15.98 6.10
CA GLY A 540 34.00 15.99 7.52
C GLY A 540 35.16 17.00 7.79
N THR A 541 34.83 18.25 8.05
CA THR A 541 35.75 19.17 8.71
C THR A 541 35.34 19.33 10.16
N THR A 542 36.06 18.67 11.03
CA THR A 542 36.19 18.98 12.45
C THR A 542 36.61 20.43 12.63
N ASN A 543 35.79 21.26 13.21
CA ASN A 543 36.20 22.45 13.94
C ASN A 543 35.66 22.38 15.37
N GLY A 544 36.56 22.00 16.26
CA GLY A 544 36.41 22.26 17.68
C GLY A 544 36.70 23.73 17.97
N SER A 545 35.83 24.35 18.73
CA SER A 545 36.18 25.41 19.69
C SER A 545 34.97 25.63 20.61
N ASP A 546 35.08 25.09 21.81
CA ASP A 546 34.48 25.65 23.03
C ASP A 546 35.14 27.03 23.30
N PRO A 547 34.50 28.06 23.92
CA PRO A 547 34.20 28.07 25.34
C PRO A 547 33.03 29.00 25.78
N ARG A 548 32.34 28.64 26.75
CA ARG A 548 31.86 29.24 28.02
C ARG A 548 30.40 28.97 28.27
#